data_46b72135ae5e7485050ad26be338c3c2
#
_entry.id   46b72135ae5e7485050ad26be338c3c2
#
_cell.length_a   1.000
_cell.length_b   1.000
_cell.length_c   1.000
_cell.angle_alpha   90.00
_cell.angle_beta   90.00
_cell.angle_gamma   90.00
#
_symmetry.space_group_name_H-M   'P 1'
#
loop_
_entity.id
_entity.type
_entity.pdbx_description
1 polymer ?
#
loop_
_entity_poly.entity_id
_entity_poly.type
_entity_poly.pdbx_seq_one_letter_code
_entity_poly.pdbx_strand_id
1 'polypeptide(L)'
;MHVVSRSTLTAAALALLPCLAFAQDASKAVAGGGISIPGWQGKIDPGEAARGVQLSGDKLEMEGKAMHVVTGPAVSYWNPSNKGSGDYTVKATFHEPKFQGLNDHPHPYGIFIGGNDMGTDQQSLLYCEAYGTGNFIVRGFGPAPFKMNGGGAANAAVHKAAGVGSEVSQEIAMSVKGDKVSCSINGTEVWSAPKADVVGAGKLKSTDGTYGFRFAHNTEGHVIGFTSTKP
;
A
#
# COMPACT_ATOMS: atom_id res chain seq x y z
N MET A 1 -34.46 -16.73 71.41
CA MET A 1 -34.65 -17.24 70.04
C MET A 1 -33.90 -16.29 69.12
N HIS A 2 -32.66 -16.64 68.68
CA HIS A 2 -31.84 -15.83 67.84
C HIS A 2 -31.89 -16.43 66.42
N VAL A 3 -32.39 -15.64 65.47
CA VAL A 3 -32.43 -16.00 64.03
C VAL A 3 -31.11 -15.49 63.43
N VAL A 4 -30.28 -16.40 62.94
CA VAL A 4 -29.04 -16.09 62.20
C VAL A 4 -29.37 -16.05 60.72
N SER A 5 -29.33 -14.87 60.13
CA SER A 5 -29.45 -14.67 58.67
C SER A 5 -28.14 -15.03 57.97
N ARG A 6 -28.16 -16.00 57.06
CA ARG A 6 -27.03 -16.37 56.22
C ARG A 6 -27.14 -15.59 54.90
N SER A 7 -26.23 -14.64 54.72
CA SER A 7 -26.06 -13.95 53.45
C SER A 7 -25.21 -14.79 52.48
N THR A 8 -25.76 -15.22 51.39
CA THR A 8 -25.05 -15.88 50.27
C THR A 8 -24.43 -14.83 49.34
N LEU A 9 -23.11 -14.75 49.36
CA LEU A 9 -22.37 -13.98 48.32
C LEU A 9 -22.33 -14.81 47.04
N THR A 10 -22.95 -14.30 46.00
CA THR A 10 -22.84 -14.82 44.63
C THR A 10 -21.62 -14.16 43.96
N ALA A 11 -20.56 -14.89 43.78
CA ALA A 11 -19.40 -14.43 43.00
C ALA A 11 -19.73 -14.53 41.51
N ALA A 12 -19.83 -13.39 40.83
CA ALA A 12 -19.94 -13.33 39.36
C ALA A 12 -18.52 -13.49 38.79
N ALA A 13 -18.27 -14.63 38.15
CA ALA A 13 -17.06 -14.86 37.38
C ALA A 13 -17.15 -14.12 36.05
N LEU A 14 -16.37 -13.04 35.90
CA LEU A 14 -16.20 -12.35 34.60
C LEU A 14 -15.32 -13.24 33.72
N ALA A 15 -15.91 -13.90 32.73
CA ALA A 15 -15.17 -14.63 31.70
C ALA A 15 -14.52 -13.60 30.75
N LEU A 16 -13.23 -13.37 30.88
CA LEU A 16 -12.41 -12.67 29.89
C LEU A 16 -12.28 -13.57 28.67
N LEU A 17 -13.09 -13.28 27.64
CA LEU A 17 -12.90 -13.84 26.31
C LEU A 17 -11.58 -13.27 25.74
N PRO A 18 -10.59 -14.12 25.36
CA PRO A 18 -9.44 -13.62 24.65
C PRO A 18 -9.90 -13.08 23.29
N CYS A 19 -9.73 -11.78 23.05
CA CYS A 19 -9.73 -11.24 21.69
C CYS A 19 -8.61 -11.95 20.93
N LEU A 20 -8.96 -12.88 20.05
CA LEU A 20 -8.07 -13.39 19.01
C LEU A 20 -7.83 -12.21 18.05
N ALA A 21 -6.86 -11.38 18.35
CA ALA A 21 -6.26 -10.51 17.37
C ALA A 21 -5.62 -11.46 16.35
N PHE A 22 -6.18 -11.51 15.13
CA PHE A 22 -5.50 -12.15 14.00
C PHE A 22 -4.18 -11.41 13.83
N ALA A 23 -3.11 -12.03 14.25
CA ALA A 23 -1.77 -11.49 14.10
C ALA A 23 -1.49 -11.43 12.59
N GLN A 24 -1.32 -10.22 12.05
CA GLN A 24 -0.80 -10.01 10.72
C GLN A 24 0.55 -10.72 10.63
N ASP A 25 0.84 -11.38 9.50
CA ASP A 25 2.14 -12.03 9.28
C ASP A 25 3.27 -11.02 9.53
N ALA A 26 4.26 -11.45 10.30
CA ALA A 26 5.43 -10.63 10.54
C ALA A 26 6.19 -10.38 9.22
N SER A 27 6.66 -9.16 9.04
CA SER A 27 7.50 -8.81 7.88
C SER A 27 8.81 -9.58 7.94
N LYS A 28 9.11 -10.33 6.85
CA LYS A 28 10.30 -11.18 6.74
C LYS A 28 11.41 -10.39 6.06
N ALA A 29 12.55 -10.22 6.71
CA ALA A 29 13.69 -9.57 6.10
C ALA A 29 14.21 -10.38 4.88
N VAL A 30 14.45 -9.68 3.77
CA VAL A 30 15.01 -10.26 2.54
C VAL A 30 16.53 -10.34 2.65
N ALA A 31 17.09 -11.51 2.37
CA ALA A 31 18.55 -11.66 2.35
C ALA A 31 19.19 -10.82 1.23
N GLY A 32 20.26 -10.10 1.54
CA GLY A 32 20.90 -9.19 0.59
C GLY A 32 20.03 -7.99 0.19
N GLY A 33 19.16 -7.57 1.10
CA GLY A 33 18.27 -6.42 0.89
C GLY A 33 19.00 -5.09 0.73
N GLY A 34 18.23 -4.09 0.33
CA GLY A 34 18.66 -2.74 0.05
C GLY A 34 18.18 -2.23 -1.30
N ILE A 35 18.46 -0.98 -1.58
CA ILE A 35 18.13 -0.33 -2.86
C ILE A 35 19.42 -0.23 -3.68
N SER A 36 19.52 -0.98 -4.78
CA SER A 36 20.69 -1.00 -5.65
C SER A 36 20.54 -0.14 -6.91
N ILE A 37 19.34 0.42 -7.16
CA ILE A 37 19.08 1.29 -8.32
C ILE A 37 19.53 2.71 -7.96
N PRO A 38 20.49 3.31 -8.71
CA PRO A 38 21.00 4.65 -8.41
C PRO A 38 19.89 5.72 -8.39
N GLY A 39 19.94 6.57 -7.37
CA GLY A 39 19.01 7.68 -7.18
C GLY A 39 17.64 7.30 -6.63
N TRP A 40 17.32 6.01 -6.48
CA TRP A 40 16.09 5.59 -5.83
C TRP A 40 16.23 5.63 -4.31
N GLN A 41 15.12 5.91 -3.67
CA GLN A 41 14.95 5.96 -2.23
C GLN A 41 13.73 5.14 -1.84
N GLY A 42 13.63 4.78 -0.56
CA GLY A 42 12.50 4.06 -0.01
C GLY A 42 12.20 4.50 1.41
N LYS A 43 10.95 4.37 1.80
CA LYS A 43 10.52 4.51 3.20
C LYS A 43 9.48 3.43 3.50
N ILE A 44 9.76 2.67 4.54
CA ILE A 44 8.81 1.69 5.08
C ILE A 44 7.67 2.39 5.82
N ASP A 45 6.57 1.69 5.97
CA ASP A 45 5.40 2.22 6.66
C ASP A 45 5.71 2.56 8.12
N PRO A 46 5.12 3.64 8.67
CA PRO A 46 5.35 4.03 10.06
C PRO A 46 5.05 2.91 11.05
N GLY A 47 4.02 2.10 10.81
CA GLY A 47 3.69 0.96 11.66
C GLY A 47 4.73 -0.15 11.62
N GLU A 48 5.44 -0.34 10.50
CA GLU A 48 6.56 -1.27 10.38
C GLU A 48 7.79 -0.74 11.13
N ALA A 49 8.12 0.53 10.90
CA ALA A 49 9.23 1.21 11.57
C ALA A 49 9.07 1.21 13.10
N ALA A 50 7.87 1.43 13.60
CA ALA A 50 7.56 1.39 15.04
C ALA A 50 7.79 0.01 15.67
N ARG A 51 7.77 -1.07 14.89
CA ARG A 51 8.11 -2.43 15.31
C ARG A 51 9.60 -2.76 15.18
N GLY A 52 10.43 -1.78 14.81
CA GLY A 52 11.88 -1.95 14.65
C GLY A 52 12.31 -2.59 13.34
N VAL A 53 11.37 -2.74 12.38
CA VAL A 53 11.69 -3.25 11.05
C VAL A 53 12.45 -2.17 10.27
N GLN A 54 13.37 -2.58 9.40
CA GLN A 54 14.28 -1.70 8.68
C GLN A 54 14.07 -1.80 7.17
N LEU A 55 14.34 -0.71 6.44
CA LEU A 55 14.30 -0.68 4.96
C LEU A 55 15.27 -1.69 4.33
N SER A 56 16.38 -2.02 5.00
CA SER A 56 17.31 -3.08 4.57
C SER A 56 16.67 -4.48 4.56
N GLY A 57 15.50 -4.64 5.12
CA GLY A 57 14.67 -5.86 4.99
C GLY A 57 13.96 -5.99 3.65
N ASP A 58 14.06 -4.98 2.77
CA ASP A 58 13.52 -4.97 1.41
C ASP A 58 14.63 -5.03 0.38
N LYS A 59 14.28 -5.40 -0.85
CA LYS A 59 15.19 -5.41 -2.00
C LYS A 59 14.54 -4.66 -3.17
N LEU A 60 15.33 -3.74 -3.77
CA LEU A 60 14.98 -3.08 -5.03
C LEU A 60 16.20 -3.09 -5.93
N GLU A 61 16.14 -3.80 -7.05
CA GLU A 61 17.21 -3.93 -8.01
C GLU A 61 16.72 -3.94 -9.46
N MET A 62 17.61 -3.82 -10.42
CA MET A 62 17.28 -4.03 -11.83
C MET A 62 17.42 -5.51 -12.19
N GLU A 63 16.38 -6.06 -12.81
CA GLU A 63 16.40 -7.36 -13.47
C GLU A 63 16.05 -7.17 -14.96
N GLY A 64 17.07 -7.16 -15.80
CA GLY A 64 16.92 -6.78 -17.19
C GLY A 64 16.39 -5.34 -17.34
N LYS A 65 15.17 -5.19 -17.86
CA LYS A 65 14.50 -3.88 -18.02
C LYS A 65 13.43 -3.61 -16.95
N ALA A 66 13.21 -4.54 -16.06
CA ALA A 66 12.26 -4.41 -14.96
C ALA A 66 12.97 -4.00 -13.66
N MET A 67 12.27 -3.30 -12.79
CA MET A 67 12.67 -3.14 -11.41
C MET A 67 12.09 -4.31 -10.62
N HIS A 68 12.95 -5.17 -10.07
CA HIS A 68 12.57 -6.29 -9.22
C HIS A 68 12.47 -5.81 -7.77
N VAL A 69 11.36 -6.09 -7.15
CA VAL A 69 11.02 -5.73 -5.78
C VAL A 69 10.74 -6.99 -4.99
N VAL A 70 11.40 -7.14 -3.85
CA VAL A 70 11.02 -8.13 -2.84
C VAL A 70 10.93 -7.41 -1.50
N THR A 71 9.76 -7.44 -0.89
CA THR A 71 9.54 -6.73 0.38
C THR A 71 9.54 -7.67 1.56
N GLY A 72 10.22 -7.26 2.64
CA GLY A 72 9.92 -7.69 3.99
C GLY A 72 8.83 -6.78 4.56
N PRO A 73 9.14 -5.53 4.96
CA PRO A 73 8.14 -4.53 5.35
C PRO A 73 7.39 -3.93 4.15
N ALA A 74 6.24 -3.30 4.42
CA ALA A 74 5.55 -2.48 3.43
C ALA A 74 6.33 -1.18 3.17
N VAL A 75 6.49 -0.81 1.91
CA VAL A 75 7.42 0.25 1.49
C VAL A 75 6.91 1.05 0.31
N SER A 76 7.22 2.35 0.30
CA SER A 76 7.09 3.24 -0.86
C SER A 76 8.46 3.56 -1.42
N TYR A 77 8.64 3.39 -2.74
CA TYR A 77 9.88 3.67 -3.47
C TYR A 77 9.71 4.84 -4.43
N TRP A 78 10.70 5.70 -4.51
CA TRP A 78 10.70 6.83 -5.44
C TRP A 78 12.12 7.24 -5.87
N ASN A 79 12.20 7.91 -7.00
CA ASN A 79 13.35 8.72 -7.34
C ASN A 79 12.99 10.19 -7.12
N PRO A 80 13.77 10.99 -6.40
CA PRO A 80 13.46 12.41 -6.15
C PRO A 80 13.30 13.26 -7.42
N SER A 81 13.89 12.83 -8.55
CA SER A 81 13.72 13.48 -9.86
C SER A 81 12.35 13.23 -10.50
N ASN A 82 11.63 12.21 -10.06
CA ASN A 82 10.29 11.88 -10.55
C ASN A 82 9.26 12.87 -9.99
N LYS A 83 8.93 13.91 -10.76
CA LYS A 83 8.01 14.98 -10.37
C LYS A 83 6.82 15.07 -11.31
N GLY A 84 5.62 14.98 -10.74
CA GLY A 84 4.36 15.31 -11.39
C GLY A 84 3.92 16.72 -11.02
N SER A 85 3.39 17.48 -11.96
CA SER A 85 2.81 18.80 -11.71
C SER A 85 1.75 19.16 -12.75
N GLY A 86 0.68 19.82 -12.31
CA GLY A 86 -0.47 20.13 -13.15
C GLY A 86 -1.17 18.87 -13.61
N ASP A 87 -1.37 18.71 -14.92
CA ASP A 87 -1.94 17.52 -15.52
C ASP A 87 -0.83 16.52 -15.86
N TYR A 88 -0.97 15.29 -15.40
CA TYR A 88 -0.03 14.20 -15.68
C TYR A 88 -0.65 12.84 -15.41
N THR A 89 -0.05 11.81 -16.00
CA THR A 89 -0.39 10.41 -15.73
C THR A 89 0.90 9.63 -15.46
N VAL A 90 0.89 8.85 -14.38
CA VAL A 90 1.96 7.90 -14.05
C VAL A 90 1.41 6.50 -14.24
N LYS A 91 2.16 5.62 -14.91
CA LYS A 91 1.74 4.24 -15.12
C LYS A 91 2.91 3.26 -15.08
N ALA A 92 2.60 2.01 -14.77
CA ALA A 92 3.47 0.86 -14.88
C ALA A 92 2.66 -0.44 -14.99
N THR A 93 3.29 -1.47 -15.52
CA THR A 93 2.82 -2.85 -15.36
C THR A 93 3.52 -3.47 -14.17
N PHE A 94 2.73 -4.03 -13.27
CA PHE A 94 3.18 -4.81 -12.13
C PHE A 94 2.97 -6.29 -12.45
N HIS A 95 4.02 -7.08 -12.38
CA HIS A 95 3.96 -8.52 -12.54
C HIS A 95 4.36 -9.20 -11.23
N GLU A 96 3.42 -9.88 -10.62
CA GLU A 96 3.62 -10.71 -9.44
C GLU A 96 3.85 -12.15 -9.92
N PRO A 97 5.07 -12.70 -9.83
CA PRO A 97 5.39 -14.00 -10.40
C PRO A 97 4.75 -15.16 -9.63
N LYS A 98 4.47 -14.93 -8.34
CA LYS A 98 3.86 -15.93 -7.46
C LYS A 98 2.91 -15.24 -6.49
N PHE A 99 1.64 -15.22 -6.83
CA PHE A 99 0.61 -14.74 -5.90
C PHE A 99 0.69 -15.50 -4.57
N GLN A 100 0.88 -14.75 -3.50
CA GLN A 100 1.02 -15.31 -2.16
C GLN A 100 -0.30 -15.16 -1.40
N GLY A 101 -0.90 -16.29 -1.02
CA GLY A 101 -2.05 -16.34 -0.13
C GLY A 101 -1.62 -16.46 1.34
N LEU A 102 -0.67 -15.63 1.79
CA LEU A 102 -0.20 -15.66 3.17
C LEU A 102 -1.31 -15.24 4.12
N ASN A 103 -1.64 -16.09 5.10
CA ASN A 103 -2.66 -15.87 6.14
C ASN A 103 -3.99 -15.30 5.62
N ASP A 104 -4.43 -15.72 4.43
CA ASP A 104 -5.61 -15.16 3.76
C ASP A 104 -5.58 -13.63 3.60
N HIS A 105 -4.39 -13.03 3.72
CA HIS A 105 -4.16 -11.62 3.61
C HIS A 105 -3.39 -11.29 2.32
N PRO A 106 -4.10 -10.95 1.24
CA PRO A 106 -3.48 -10.58 -0.03
C PRO A 106 -2.69 -9.29 0.12
N HIS A 107 -1.55 -9.25 -0.56
CA HIS A 107 -0.62 -8.13 -0.47
C HIS A 107 -0.67 -7.31 -1.75
N PRO A 108 -1.11 -6.03 -1.69
CA PRO A 108 -1.25 -5.20 -2.86
C PRO A 108 0.04 -4.51 -3.25
N TYR A 109 0.07 -4.07 -4.50
CA TYR A 109 1.10 -3.23 -5.09
C TYR A 109 0.48 -2.22 -6.04
N GLY A 110 1.18 -1.11 -6.27
CA GLY A 110 0.68 -0.09 -7.19
C GLY A 110 1.48 1.20 -7.21
N ILE A 111 0.84 2.24 -7.71
CA ILE A 111 1.42 3.56 -7.93
C ILE A 111 0.98 4.54 -6.86
N PHE A 112 1.87 5.45 -6.51
CA PHE A 112 1.51 6.65 -5.77
C PHE A 112 1.86 7.94 -6.52
N ILE A 113 1.11 9.00 -6.23
CA ILE A 113 1.28 10.36 -6.71
C ILE A 113 1.19 11.37 -5.56
N GLY A 114 1.46 12.64 -5.84
CA GLY A 114 1.34 13.72 -4.86
C GLY A 114 2.27 13.54 -3.66
N GLY A 115 3.42 12.92 -3.85
CA GLY A 115 4.42 12.69 -2.81
C GLY A 115 5.08 14.00 -2.39
N ASN A 116 4.76 14.49 -1.18
CA ASN A 116 5.35 15.66 -0.57
C ASN A 116 6.08 15.26 0.71
N ASP A 117 7.17 15.97 1.02
CA ASP A 117 8.05 15.72 2.18
C ASP A 117 8.49 14.26 2.29
N MET A 118 8.75 13.63 1.14
CA MET A 118 9.12 12.22 1.04
C MET A 118 10.34 11.89 1.89
N GLY A 119 10.27 10.76 2.59
CA GLY A 119 11.32 10.30 3.48
C GLY A 119 11.26 10.88 4.91
N THR A 120 10.44 11.90 5.17
CA THR A 120 10.25 12.50 6.50
C THR A 120 9.00 11.95 7.20
N ASP A 121 8.82 12.29 8.47
CA ASP A 121 7.60 11.94 9.22
C ASP A 121 6.39 12.79 8.81
N GLN A 122 6.59 13.83 7.99
CA GLN A 122 5.55 14.67 7.41
C GLN A 122 5.17 14.23 5.98
N GLN A 123 5.66 13.08 5.54
CA GLN A 123 5.39 12.53 4.22
C GLN A 123 3.89 12.43 3.96
N SER A 124 3.46 12.92 2.79
CA SER A 124 2.12 12.68 2.28
C SER A 124 2.17 12.11 0.87
N LEU A 125 1.28 11.17 0.54
CA LEU A 125 1.13 10.59 -0.79
C LEU A 125 -0.24 9.91 -0.92
N LEU A 126 -0.75 9.80 -2.15
CA LEU A 126 -1.96 9.04 -2.49
C LEU A 126 -1.57 7.87 -3.38
N TYR A 127 -2.02 6.68 -3.04
CA TYR A 127 -1.71 5.48 -3.81
C TYR A 127 -2.97 4.71 -4.24
N CYS A 128 -2.85 4.04 -5.37
CA CYS A 128 -3.79 3.05 -5.88
C CYS A 128 -3.06 1.73 -6.04
N GLU A 129 -3.55 0.70 -5.40
CA GLU A 129 -2.94 -0.63 -5.38
C GLU A 129 -3.95 -1.71 -5.74
N ALA A 130 -3.50 -2.71 -6.49
CA ALA A 130 -4.26 -3.90 -6.85
C ALA A 130 -3.79 -5.11 -6.07
N TYR A 131 -4.72 -6.02 -5.82
CA TYR A 131 -4.49 -7.33 -5.23
C TYR A 131 -4.65 -8.42 -6.28
N GLY A 132 -3.84 -9.43 -6.24
CA GLY A 132 -4.02 -10.64 -7.08
C GLY A 132 -5.34 -11.40 -6.85
N THR A 133 -6.17 -10.94 -5.92
CA THR A 133 -7.54 -11.46 -5.67
C THR A 133 -8.62 -10.79 -6.53
N GLY A 134 -8.29 -9.76 -7.31
CA GLY A 134 -9.27 -9.00 -8.10
C GLY A 134 -9.88 -7.79 -7.36
N ASN A 135 -9.28 -7.40 -6.25
CA ASN A 135 -9.66 -6.22 -5.48
C ASN A 135 -8.64 -5.10 -5.69
N PHE A 136 -9.03 -3.86 -5.34
CA PHE A 136 -8.13 -2.72 -5.33
C PHE A 136 -8.42 -1.80 -4.14
N ILE A 137 -7.45 -0.99 -3.78
CA ILE A 137 -7.57 0.07 -2.76
C ILE A 137 -7.04 1.39 -3.30
N VAL A 138 -7.67 2.48 -2.84
CA VAL A 138 -7.14 3.84 -2.97
C VAL A 138 -7.03 4.43 -1.58
N ARG A 139 -5.81 4.69 -1.16
CA ARG A 139 -5.48 5.17 0.18
C ARG A 139 -4.34 6.18 0.11
N GLY A 140 -4.01 6.78 1.23
CA GLY A 140 -2.88 7.68 1.31
C GLY A 140 -2.32 7.80 2.71
N PHE A 141 -1.16 8.43 2.77
CA PHE A 141 -0.55 8.94 3.97
C PHE A 141 -0.63 10.46 3.95
N GLY A 142 -0.88 11.03 5.09
CA GLY A 142 -0.82 12.43 5.44
C GLY A 142 -0.34 12.52 6.88
N PRO A 143 -0.81 13.48 7.70
CA PRO A 143 -0.60 13.46 9.14
C PRO A 143 -1.06 12.14 9.80
N ALA A 144 -2.05 11.47 9.19
CA ALA A 144 -2.47 10.11 9.50
C ALA A 144 -2.84 9.38 8.20
N PRO A 145 -2.82 8.04 8.18
CA PRO A 145 -3.31 7.27 7.04
C PRO A 145 -4.79 7.56 6.74
N PHE A 146 -5.14 7.70 5.46
CA PHE A 146 -6.54 7.94 5.03
C PHE A 146 -6.96 6.97 3.92
N LYS A 147 -8.28 6.76 3.78
CA LYS A 147 -8.89 5.84 2.81
C LYS A 147 -9.85 6.60 1.90
N MET A 148 -9.77 6.37 0.59
CA MET A 148 -10.62 6.99 -0.42
C MET A 148 -11.74 6.07 -0.92
N ASN A 149 -11.54 4.75 -0.87
CA ASN A 149 -12.54 3.74 -1.25
C ASN A 149 -12.84 2.74 -0.12
N GLY A 150 -12.79 3.21 1.13
CA GLY A 150 -13.12 2.40 2.31
C GLY A 150 -12.15 1.24 2.56
N GLY A 151 -12.69 0.04 2.70
CA GLY A 151 -11.90 -1.19 2.93
C GLY A 151 -11.25 -1.77 1.68
N GLY A 152 -11.57 -1.23 0.51
CA GLY A 152 -11.25 -1.75 -0.80
C GLY A 152 -12.50 -2.22 -1.54
N ALA A 153 -12.37 -2.45 -2.85
CA ALA A 153 -13.47 -2.88 -3.71
C ALA A 153 -13.01 -3.95 -4.70
N ALA A 154 -13.90 -4.88 -5.04
CA ALA A 154 -13.70 -5.77 -6.18
C ALA A 154 -14.03 -5.02 -7.47
N ASN A 155 -13.27 -5.28 -8.54
CA ASN A 155 -13.54 -4.73 -9.86
C ASN A 155 -13.14 -5.75 -10.94
N ALA A 156 -13.99 -5.91 -11.95
CA ALA A 156 -13.74 -6.86 -13.04
C ALA A 156 -12.50 -6.53 -13.87
N ALA A 157 -12.05 -5.27 -13.87
CA ALA A 157 -10.82 -4.85 -14.52
C ALA A 157 -9.55 -5.33 -13.81
N VAL A 158 -9.63 -5.68 -12.52
CA VAL A 158 -8.49 -6.18 -11.75
C VAL A 158 -8.34 -7.67 -12.00
N HIS A 159 -7.23 -8.08 -12.62
CA HIS A 159 -6.97 -9.49 -12.89
C HIS A 159 -6.84 -10.28 -11.59
N LYS A 160 -7.31 -11.52 -11.64
CA LYS A 160 -7.18 -12.49 -10.54
C LYS A 160 -6.10 -13.49 -10.88
N ALA A 161 -5.23 -13.77 -9.92
CA ALA A 161 -4.37 -14.94 -10.00
C ALA A 161 -5.24 -16.21 -10.07
N ALA A 162 -4.80 -17.21 -10.83
CA ALA A 162 -5.52 -18.48 -10.94
C ALA A 162 -5.55 -19.25 -9.61
N GLY A 163 -4.60 -19.00 -8.73
CA GLY A 163 -4.48 -19.56 -7.41
C GLY A 163 -3.17 -19.15 -6.74
N VAL A 164 -2.96 -19.57 -5.51
CA VAL A 164 -1.69 -19.39 -4.79
C VAL A 164 -0.55 -20.01 -5.60
N GLY A 165 0.54 -19.26 -5.77
CA GLY A 165 1.70 -19.65 -6.57
C GLY A 165 1.58 -19.36 -8.07
N SER A 166 0.41 -18.91 -8.56
CA SER A 166 0.23 -18.47 -9.95
C SER A 166 0.68 -17.03 -10.14
N GLU A 167 1.13 -16.72 -11.35
CA GLU A 167 1.44 -15.35 -11.73
C GLU A 167 0.18 -14.49 -11.94
N VAL A 168 0.31 -13.18 -11.78
CA VAL A 168 -0.70 -12.19 -12.15
C VAL A 168 -0.04 -10.87 -12.54
N SER A 169 -0.60 -10.19 -13.51
CA SER A 169 -0.11 -8.86 -13.95
C SER A 169 -1.25 -7.84 -13.94
N GLN A 170 -0.91 -6.60 -13.59
CA GLN A 170 -1.80 -5.44 -13.61
C GLN A 170 -1.10 -4.26 -14.25
N GLU A 171 -1.69 -3.61 -15.24
CA GLU A 171 -1.29 -2.24 -15.59
C GLU A 171 -2.04 -1.28 -14.65
N ILE A 172 -1.34 -0.48 -13.88
CA ILE A 172 -1.91 0.50 -12.97
C ILE A 172 -1.49 1.89 -13.43
N ALA A 173 -2.45 2.82 -13.50
CA ALA A 173 -2.20 4.22 -13.79
C ALA A 173 -2.91 5.12 -12.80
N MET A 174 -2.23 6.18 -12.36
CA MET A 174 -2.83 7.30 -11.61
C MET A 174 -2.69 8.57 -12.42
N SER A 175 -3.78 9.32 -12.56
CA SER A 175 -3.84 10.53 -13.35
C SER A 175 -4.36 11.71 -12.55
N VAL A 176 -3.80 12.88 -12.85
CA VAL A 176 -4.33 14.19 -12.45
C VAL A 176 -4.67 14.91 -13.75
N LYS A 177 -5.95 15.29 -13.95
CA LYS A 177 -6.44 15.99 -15.14
C LYS A 177 -7.47 17.04 -14.73
N GLY A 178 -7.17 18.32 -14.93
CA GLY A 178 -8.00 19.42 -14.47
C GLY A 178 -8.25 19.31 -12.96
N ASP A 179 -9.50 19.20 -12.55
CA ASP A 179 -9.91 19.05 -11.14
C ASP A 179 -10.11 17.58 -10.72
N LYS A 180 -9.76 16.62 -11.57
CA LYS A 180 -10.00 15.19 -11.34
C LYS A 180 -8.70 14.45 -11.03
N VAL A 181 -8.74 13.61 -10.01
CA VAL A 181 -7.73 12.58 -9.72
C VAL A 181 -8.37 11.21 -9.97
N SER A 182 -7.68 10.32 -10.67
CA SER A 182 -8.23 9.00 -10.99
C SER A 182 -7.18 7.89 -10.90
N CYS A 183 -7.67 6.67 -10.68
CA CYS A 183 -6.93 5.42 -10.83
C CYS A 183 -7.58 4.58 -11.92
N SER A 184 -6.76 4.06 -12.84
CA SER A 184 -7.14 3.07 -13.82
C SER A 184 -6.33 1.79 -13.63
N ILE A 185 -7.00 0.64 -13.79
CA ILE A 185 -6.36 -0.67 -13.75
C ILE A 185 -6.73 -1.40 -15.03
N ASN A 186 -5.73 -1.91 -15.74
CA ASN A 186 -5.88 -2.61 -17.03
C ASN A 186 -6.73 -1.81 -18.04
N GLY A 187 -6.48 -0.50 -18.13
CA GLY A 187 -7.15 0.42 -19.03
C GLY A 187 -8.54 0.91 -18.59
N THR A 188 -9.08 0.42 -17.49
CA THR A 188 -10.40 0.82 -16.96
C THR A 188 -10.23 1.73 -15.76
N GLU A 189 -10.92 2.89 -15.75
CA GLU A 189 -11.00 3.74 -14.56
C GLU A 189 -11.80 3.03 -13.48
N VAL A 190 -11.14 2.69 -12.38
CA VAL A 190 -11.75 1.97 -11.24
C VAL A 190 -12.13 2.89 -10.10
N TRP A 191 -11.54 4.09 -10.07
CA TRP A 191 -11.80 5.10 -9.06
C TRP A 191 -11.46 6.51 -9.57
N SER A 192 -12.24 7.49 -9.14
CA SER A 192 -11.89 8.91 -9.32
C SER A 192 -12.54 9.78 -8.24
N ALA A 193 -11.96 10.97 -8.03
CA ALA A 193 -12.46 12.00 -7.12
C ALA A 193 -12.02 13.40 -7.59
N PRO A 194 -12.71 14.47 -7.17
CA PRO A 194 -12.21 15.84 -7.27
C PRO A 194 -10.91 16.02 -6.50
N LYS A 195 -10.01 16.90 -6.96
CA LYS A 195 -8.79 17.27 -6.21
C LYS A 195 -9.09 17.74 -4.79
N ALA A 196 -10.17 18.50 -4.59
CA ALA A 196 -10.59 18.98 -3.28
C ALA A 196 -10.87 17.83 -2.28
N ASP A 197 -11.20 16.64 -2.76
CA ASP A 197 -11.46 15.48 -1.89
C ASP A 197 -10.18 14.76 -1.49
N VAL A 198 -9.06 14.99 -2.18
CA VAL A 198 -7.77 14.33 -1.89
C VAL A 198 -6.73 15.27 -1.29
N VAL A 199 -6.90 16.59 -1.45
CA VAL A 199 -6.01 17.63 -0.92
C VAL A 199 -6.67 18.35 0.24
N GLY A 200 -5.96 18.52 1.33
CA GLY A 200 -6.46 19.27 2.49
C GLY A 200 -5.97 18.71 3.83
N ALA A 201 -6.52 19.24 4.90
CA ALA A 201 -6.17 18.84 6.25
C ALA A 201 -6.37 17.32 6.45
N GLY A 202 -5.32 16.64 6.92
CA GLY A 202 -5.35 15.19 7.13
C GLY A 202 -5.12 14.32 5.88
N LYS A 203 -4.93 14.93 4.70
CA LYS A 203 -4.72 14.26 3.42
C LYS A 203 -3.46 14.77 2.71
N LEU A 204 -3.47 14.81 1.38
CA LEU A 204 -2.36 15.33 0.60
C LEU A 204 -2.14 16.83 0.86
N LYS A 205 -0.89 17.28 0.81
CA LYS A 205 -0.53 18.70 0.72
C LYS A 205 -0.83 19.27 -0.67
N SER A 206 -0.60 18.47 -1.71
CA SER A 206 -0.83 18.80 -3.12
C SER A 206 -0.91 17.53 -3.95
N THR A 207 -1.58 17.58 -5.11
CA THR A 207 -1.45 16.55 -6.14
C THR A 207 -0.14 16.66 -6.91
N ASP A 208 0.51 17.83 -6.90
CA ASP A 208 1.86 18.02 -7.42
C ASP A 208 2.86 17.45 -6.42
N GLY A 209 3.92 16.83 -6.93
CA GLY A 209 4.94 16.25 -6.06
C GLY A 209 5.65 15.06 -6.69
N THR A 210 6.32 14.31 -5.85
CA THR A 210 7.01 13.09 -6.26
C THR A 210 5.99 11.99 -6.57
N TYR A 211 6.27 11.18 -7.58
CA TYR A 211 5.56 9.94 -7.84
C TYR A 211 6.49 8.74 -7.75
N GLY A 212 5.92 7.59 -7.48
CA GLY A 212 6.64 6.35 -7.31
C GLY A 212 5.69 5.16 -7.28
N PHE A 213 6.16 4.08 -6.72
CA PHE A 213 5.37 2.88 -6.53
C PHE A 213 5.49 2.35 -5.10
N ARG A 214 4.54 1.51 -4.74
CA ARG A 214 4.43 0.97 -3.41
C ARG A 214 4.14 -0.53 -3.47
N PHE A 215 4.69 -1.27 -2.52
CA PHE A 215 4.43 -2.68 -2.27
C PHE A 215 4.06 -2.89 -0.80
N ALA A 216 3.08 -3.75 -0.57
CA ALA A 216 2.79 -4.25 0.76
C ALA A 216 3.94 -5.14 1.28
N HIS A 217 3.88 -5.52 2.54
CA HIS A 217 4.88 -6.41 3.14
C HIS A 217 4.84 -7.82 2.54
N ASN A 218 5.96 -8.54 2.61
CA ASN A 218 6.12 -9.92 2.13
C ASN A 218 5.65 -10.15 0.68
N THR A 219 5.86 -9.16 -0.21
CA THR A 219 5.43 -9.20 -1.61
C THR A 219 6.64 -9.25 -2.53
N GLU A 220 6.55 -10.03 -3.60
CA GLU A 220 7.53 -10.06 -4.67
C GLU A 220 6.87 -9.64 -5.98
N GLY A 221 7.53 -8.80 -6.77
CA GLY A 221 7.02 -8.39 -8.06
C GLY A 221 8.01 -7.60 -8.90
N HIS A 222 7.66 -7.43 -10.17
CA HIS A 222 8.41 -6.64 -11.14
C HIS A 222 7.61 -5.42 -11.55
N VAL A 223 8.27 -4.26 -11.61
CA VAL A 223 7.70 -3.01 -12.12
C VAL A 223 8.28 -2.76 -13.51
N ILE A 224 7.44 -2.77 -14.52
CA ILE A 224 7.81 -2.73 -15.94
C ILE A 224 7.22 -1.48 -16.58
N GLY A 225 8.02 -0.74 -17.35
CA GLY A 225 7.54 0.42 -18.11
C GLY A 225 7.06 1.57 -17.21
N PHE A 226 7.66 1.73 -16.02
CA PHE A 226 7.33 2.84 -15.12
C PHE A 226 7.66 4.18 -15.77
N THR A 227 6.63 4.97 -16.04
CA THR A 227 6.75 6.21 -16.79
C THR A 227 5.72 7.24 -16.37
N SER A 228 5.99 8.51 -16.68
CA SER A 228 5.03 9.60 -16.57
C SER A 228 4.89 10.32 -17.90
N THR A 229 3.66 10.68 -18.24
CA THR A 229 3.33 11.48 -19.42
C THR A 229 2.56 12.73 -19.02
N LYS A 230 2.79 13.82 -19.74
CA LYS A 230 1.94 15.01 -19.72
C LYS A 230 1.03 14.97 -20.95
N PRO A 231 -0.20 15.53 -20.88
CA PRO A 231 -1.06 15.69 -22.04
C PRO A 231 -0.42 16.47 -23.16
#